data_b86a08ad6cb7e9b042954b118f7d423d
#
_entry.id   b86a08ad6cb7e9b042954b118f7d423d
#
_cell.length_a   1.000
_cell.length_b   1.000
_cell.length_c   1.000
_cell.angle_alpha   90.00
_cell.angle_beta   90.00
_cell.angle_gamma   90.00
#
_symmetry.space_group_name_H-M   'P 1'
#
loop_
_entity.id
_entity.type
_entity.pdbx_description
1 polymer ?
#
loop_
_entity_poly.entity_id
_entity_poly.type
_entity_poly.pdbx_seq_one_letter_code
_entity_poly.pdbx_strand_id
1 'polypeptide(L)'
;MNSPGTGSAAVRTQGLVKRFGREVALDGVSLSVPEGSVYLLAGTNGAGKSTLLRVLLNAECPDAGDACVLGIDTARGGPAVRARCGYVPETGEGAYRWLRADRFLAHVARFYPGWDSDYAMEIVKRLGVRLDRPLGTLSKGQARRVQIVAALAHRPRLLLLDELTDGLDPLVRYEALSLLAAHLADTGATAILSTHLVSEVDTLIDHVGVLRAGRLVTQQPLGALMSRVRRYHIDAPDGWEPTHPLTAAILRRDPSIGRAVRLVAAGVEDEIAATVAASGATVREVSAVSLTDIVPILLQSENSHVFA
;
A
#
# COMPACT_ATOMS: atom_id res chain seq x y z
N MET A 1 14.28 -8.67 26.78
CA MET A 1 13.08 -8.22 26.08
C MET A 1 13.39 -6.86 25.48
N ASN A 2 13.95 -6.84 24.26
CA ASN A 2 14.20 -5.61 23.53
C ASN A 2 13.02 -5.35 22.61
N SER A 3 12.23 -4.32 22.92
CA SER A 3 11.21 -3.79 22.02
C SER A 3 11.87 -3.30 20.74
N PRO A 4 11.36 -3.62 19.54
CA PRO A 4 11.90 -3.09 18.28
C PRO A 4 11.67 -1.58 18.24
N GLY A 5 12.66 -0.86 17.75
CA GLY A 5 12.87 0.57 17.66
C GLY A 5 11.62 1.46 17.72
N THR A 6 11.58 2.33 18.72
CA THR A 6 10.58 3.40 18.92
C THR A 6 10.81 4.56 17.94
N GLY A 7 10.75 4.30 16.64
CA GLY A 7 10.55 5.35 15.64
C GLY A 7 9.13 5.89 15.81
N SER A 8 8.95 7.21 15.71
CA SER A 8 7.64 7.84 15.71
C SER A 8 6.80 7.28 14.56
N ALA A 9 5.56 6.90 14.82
CA ALA A 9 4.65 6.40 13.79
C ALA A 9 3.81 7.55 13.24
N ALA A 10 3.86 7.74 11.91
CA ALA A 10 3.00 8.71 11.23
C ALA A 10 1.52 8.30 11.27
N VAL A 11 1.27 6.98 11.22
CA VAL A 11 -0.08 6.42 11.33
C VAL A 11 -0.04 5.25 12.30
N ARG A 12 -1.01 5.21 13.21
CA ARG A 12 -1.26 4.06 14.08
C ARG A 12 -2.75 3.81 14.17
N THR A 13 -3.15 2.57 13.99
CA THR A 13 -4.52 2.11 14.25
C THR A 13 -4.51 0.96 15.23
N GLN A 14 -5.58 0.82 16.00
CA GLN A 14 -5.72 -0.27 16.96
C GLN A 14 -7.14 -0.83 16.89
N GLY A 15 -7.24 -2.07 16.43
CA GLY A 15 -8.49 -2.82 16.38
C GLY A 15 -9.59 -2.13 15.56
N LEU A 16 -9.25 -1.42 14.47
CA LEU A 16 -10.23 -0.70 13.66
C LEU A 16 -11.26 -1.63 13.06
N VAL A 17 -12.54 -1.32 13.29
CA VAL A 17 -13.70 -1.98 12.68
C VAL A 17 -14.50 -0.94 11.92
N LYS A 18 -14.91 -1.27 10.68
CA LYS A 18 -15.85 -0.49 9.88
C LYS A 18 -16.82 -1.40 9.16
N ARG A 19 -18.11 -1.07 9.27
CA ARG A 19 -19.20 -1.80 8.65
C ARG A 19 -20.04 -0.87 7.77
N PHE A 20 -20.51 -1.40 6.66
CA PHE A 20 -21.52 -0.76 5.81
C PHE A 20 -22.74 -1.70 5.73
N GLY A 21 -23.71 -1.45 6.58
CA GLY A 21 -24.84 -2.37 6.76
C GLY A 21 -24.37 -3.73 7.27
N ARG A 22 -24.50 -4.79 6.44
CA ARG A 22 -24.05 -6.15 6.79
C ARG A 22 -22.61 -6.44 6.37
N GLU A 23 -22.03 -5.62 5.52
CA GLU A 23 -20.66 -5.81 5.03
C GLU A 23 -19.64 -5.26 6.02
N VAL A 24 -18.65 -6.08 6.36
CA VAL A 24 -17.52 -5.70 7.23
C VAL A 24 -16.36 -5.31 6.32
N ALA A 25 -16.11 -4.01 6.18
CA ALA A 25 -15.04 -3.49 5.36
C ALA A 25 -13.68 -3.48 6.08
N LEU A 26 -13.67 -3.28 7.41
CA LEU A 26 -12.49 -3.42 8.27
C LEU A 26 -12.87 -4.25 9.49
N ASP A 27 -12.02 -5.22 9.84
CA ASP A 27 -12.28 -6.20 10.89
C ASP A 27 -11.05 -6.33 11.81
N GLY A 28 -10.94 -5.39 12.77
CA GLY A 28 -9.90 -5.39 13.77
C GLY A 28 -8.51 -4.96 13.26
N VAL A 29 -8.44 -4.03 12.29
CA VAL A 29 -7.17 -3.61 11.67
C VAL A 29 -6.30 -2.83 12.65
N SER A 30 -5.12 -3.38 12.96
CA SER A 30 -4.07 -2.73 13.73
C SER A 30 -2.86 -2.49 12.84
N LEU A 31 -2.60 -1.22 12.47
CA LEU A 31 -1.58 -0.79 11.52
C LEU A 31 -0.61 0.17 12.21
N SER A 32 0.67 0.09 11.86
CA SER A 32 1.68 1.06 12.28
C SER A 32 2.56 1.42 11.08
N VAL A 33 2.53 2.70 10.68
CA VAL A 33 3.34 3.23 9.57
C VAL A 33 4.40 4.15 10.15
N PRO A 34 5.70 3.84 9.99
CA PRO A 34 6.78 4.70 10.47
C PRO A 34 6.78 6.08 9.80
N GLU A 35 7.20 7.12 10.50
CA GLU A 35 7.41 8.45 9.90
C GLU A 35 8.51 8.38 8.83
N GLY A 36 8.31 9.13 7.73
CA GLY A 36 9.24 9.20 6.60
C GLY A 36 9.26 7.96 5.71
N SER A 37 8.40 6.96 5.98
CA SER A 37 8.35 5.73 5.19
C SER A 37 7.39 5.81 4.01
N VAL A 38 7.68 5.02 2.98
CA VAL A 38 6.77 4.74 1.87
C VAL A 38 6.16 3.35 2.07
N TYR A 39 4.91 3.34 2.50
CA TYR A 39 4.19 2.14 2.89
C TYR A 39 3.25 1.66 1.78
N LEU A 40 3.48 0.46 1.28
CA LEU A 40 2.54 -0.22 0.38
C LEU A 40 1.40 -0.86 1.18
N LEU A 41 0.18 -0.45 0.93
CA LEU A 41 -1.03 -1.13 1.39
C LEU A 41 -1.57 -2.02 0.26
N ALA A 42 -1.09 -3.25 0.21
CA ALA A 42 -1.50 -4.22 -0.80
C ALA A 42 -2.80 -4.93 -0.42
N GLY A 43 -3.61 -5.31 -1.41
CA GLY A 43 -4.85 -6.05 -1.19
C GLY A 43 -5.69 -6.16 -2.45
N THR A 44 -6.56 -7.15 -2.54
CA THR A 44 -7.53 -7.28 -3.63
C THR A 44 -8.55 -6.15 -3.62
N ASN A 45 -9.29 -6.00 -4.72
CA ASN A 45 -10.44 -5.09 -4.74
C ASN A 45 -11.46 -5.53 -3.67
N GLY A 46 -12.01 -4.58 -2.93
CA GLY A 46 -12.90 -4.85 -1.80
C GLY A 46 -12.20 -5.30 -0.50
N ALA A 47 -10.85 -5.36 -0.45
CA ALA A 47 -10.13 -5.74 0.77
C ALA A 47 -10.25 -4.74 1.93
N GLY A 48 -10.78 -3.52 1.69
CA GLY A 48 -10.94 -2.46 2.69
C GLY A 48 -9.89 -1.34 2.61
N LYS A 49 -9.00 -1.33 1.60
CA LYS A 49 -7.92 -0.33 1.45
C LYS A 49 -8.44 1.11 1.45
N SER A 50 -9.35 1.44 0.52
CA SER A 50 -9.95 2.79 0.41
C SER A 50 -10.73 3.17 1.66
N THR A 51 -11.40 2.21 2.30
CA THR A 51 -12.09 2.42 3.57
C THR A 51 -11.11 2.78 4.68
N LEU A 52 -9.98 2.09 4.78
CA LEU A 52 -8.93 2.41 5.75
C LEU A 52 -8.40 3.83 5.53
N LEU A 53 -8.07 4.21 4.28
CA LEU A 53 -7.59 5.56 3.98
C LEU A 53 -8.62 6.65 4.35
N ARG A 54 -9.92 6.40 4.11
CA ARG A 54 -10.99 7.34 4.49
C ARG A 54 -11.16 7.45 6.01
N VAL A 55 -11.00 6.35 6.75
CA VAL A 55 -11.03 6.38 8.22
C VAL A 55 -9.84 7.18 8.76
N LEU A 56 -8.64 7.01 8.20
CA LEU A 56 -7.46 7.79 8.57
C LEU A 56 -7.65 9.30 8.35
N LEU A 57 -8.40 9.70 7.33
CA LEU A 57 -8.76 11.10 7.05
C LEU A 57 -9.92 11.62 7.90
N ASN A 58 -10.55 10.77 8.70
CA ASN A 58 -11.85 11.07 9.32
C ASN A 58 -12.91 11.53 8.28
N ALA A 59 -12.87 10.93 7.09
CA ALA A 59 -13.94 11.03 6.10
C ALA A 59 -14.99 9.93 6.34
N GLU A 60 -14.59 8.85 7.01
CA GLU A 60 -15.45 7.79 7.54
C GLU A 60 -15.16 7.60 9.02
N CYS A 61 -16.20 7.47 9.84
CA CYS A 61 -16.04 7.15 11.26
C CYS A 61 -15.92 5.62 11.42
N PRO A 62 -14.96 5.10 12.19
CA PRO A 62 -14.92 3.70 12.54
C PRO A 62 -16.08 3.34 13.48
N ASP A 63 -16.52 2.07 13.45
CA ASP A 63 -17.54 1.56 14.38
C ASP A 63 -16.90 1.07 15.69
N ALA A 64 -15.61 0.71 15.67
CA ALA A 64 -14.81 0.40 16.85
C ALA A 64 -13.32 0.58 16.57
N GLY A 65 -12.52 0.63 17.63
CA GLY A 65 -11.07 0.86 17.58
C GLY A 65 -10.72 2.32 17.38
N ASP A 66 -9.41 2.60 17.36
CA ASP A 66 -8.86 3.96 17.33
C ASP A 66 -7.90 4.15 16.17
N ALA A 67 -7.81 5.38 15.65
CA ALA A 67 -6.84 5.80 14.66
C ALA A 67 -6.15 7.10 15.07
N CYS A 68 -4.83 7.13 14.95
CA CYS A 68 -3.99 8.28 15.20
C CYS A 68 -3.14 8.57 13.96
N VAL A 69 -3.17 9.80 13.49
CA VAL A 69 -2.44 10.28 12.32
C VAL A 69 -1.61 11.49 12.72
N LEU A 70 -0.28 11.41 12.52
CA LEU A 70 0.67 12.44 12.90
C LEU A 70 0.50 12.91 14.37
N GLY A 71 0.25 11.94 15.28
CA GLY A 71 0.01 12.19 16.69
C GLY A 71 -1.38 12.73 17.02
N ILE A 72 -2.30 12.85 16.06
CA ILE A 72 -3.65 13.38 16.24
C ILE A 72 -4.65 12.22 16.18
N ASP A 73 -5.48 12.09 17.23
CA ASP A 73 -6.66 11.22 17.21
C ASP A 73 -7.62 11.66 16.09
N THR A 74 -7.89 10.78 15.14
CA THR A 74 -8.69 11.14 13.96
C THR A 74 -10.13 11.48 14.30
N ALA A 75 -10.72 10.82 15.30
CA ALA A 75 -12.10 11.05 15.72
C ALA A 75 -12.31 12.45 16.31
N ARG A 76 -11.29 12.97 17.01
CA ARG A 76 -11.35 14.28 17.70
C ARG A 76 -10.73 15.40 16.88
N GLY A 77 -9.74 15.11 16.07
CA GLY A 77 -8.90 16.09 15.37
C GLY A 77 -9.02 16.05 13.83
N GLY A 78 -10.11 15.52 13.26
CA GLY A 78 -10.26 15.31 11.83
C GLY A 78 -9.88 16.50 10.93
N PRO A 79 -10.29 17.73 11.19
CA PRO A 79 -9.86 18.91 10.41
C PRO A 79 -8.34 19.14 10.45
N ALA A 80 -7.71 18.96 11.62
CA ALA A 80 -6.26 19.10 11.77
C ALA A 80 -5.47 17.98 11.08
N VAL A 81 -6.02 16.78 11.02
CA VAL A 81 -5.48 15.66 10.24
C VAL A 81 -5.54 16.00 8.75
N ARG A 82 -6.72 16.36 8.23
CA ARG A 82 -6.90 16.69 6.80
C ARG A 82 -6.00 17.84 6.34
N ALA A 83 -5.79 18.85 7.18
CA ALA A 83 -4.90 19.98 6.86
C ALA A 83 -3.42 19.56 6.67
N ARG A 84 -3.01 18.40 7.15
CA ARG A 84 -1.63 17.88 7.07
C ARG A 84 -1.48 16.71 6.11
N CYS A 85 -2.59 16.25 5.52
CA CYS A 85 -2.63 15.09 4.63
C CYS A 85 -2.96 15.49 3.20
N GLY A 86 -2.18 14.99 2.25
CA GLY A 86 -2.55 14.97 0.84
C GLY A 86 -3.31 13.68 0.53
N TYR A 87 -4.42 13.78 -0.19
CA TYR A 87 -5.23 12.62 -0.53
C TYR A 87 -5.54 12.56 -2.01
N VAL A 88 -5.25 11.42 -2.61
CA VAL A 88 -5.71 11.07 -3.96
C VAL A 88 -6.69 9.91 -3.82
N PRO A 89 -8.00 10.10 -4.04
CA PRO A 89 -8.99 9.03 -3.98
C PRO A 89 -8.94 8.15 -5.22
N GLU A 90 -9.33 6.88 -5.10
CA GLU A 90 -9.47 5.97 -6.25
C GLU A 90 -10.44 6.51 -7.31
N THR A 91 -11.58 7.02 -6.89
CA THR A 91 -12.58 7.65 -7.76
C THR A 91 -12.74 9.10 -7.42
N GLY A 92 -12.82 9.97 -8.44
CA GLY A 92 -13.13 11.38 -8.25
C GLY A 92 -14.55 11.56 -7.80
N GLU A 93 -14.76 12.22 -6.66
CA GLU A 93 -16.11 12.54 -6.19
C GLU A 93 -16.81 13.52 -7.13
N GLY A 94 -18.06 13.21 -7.49
CA GLY A 94 -18.83 13.95 -8.47
C GLY A 94 -19.30 15.36 -8.09
N ALA A 95 -19.01 15.83 -6.86
CA ALA A 95 -19.57 17.06 -6.30
C ALA A 95 -19.16 18.33 -7.08
N TYR A 96 -17.99 18.37 -7.69
CA TYR A 96 -17.45 19.54 -8.38
C TYR A 96 -17.37 19.38 -9.90
N ARG A 97 -18.11 18.46 -10.50
CA ARG A 97 -18.04 18.14 -11.94
C ARG A 97 -18.24 19.34 -12.87
N TRP A 98 -19.05 20.30 -12.46
CA TRP A 98 -19.36 21.53 -13.21
C TRP A 98 -18.24 22.59 -13.11
N LEU A 99 -17.34 22.47 -12.12
CA LEU A 99 -16.31 23.45 -11.85
C LEU A 99 -15.10 23.23 -12.77
N ARG A 100 -14.53 24.29 -13.33
CA ARG A 100 -13.28 24.22 -14.08
C ARG A 100 -12.12 23.84 -13.14
N ALA A 101 -11.12 23.15 -13.69
CA ALA A 101 -9.99 22.66 -12.90
C ALA A 101 -9.21 23.79 -12.20
N ASP A 102 -9.00 24.97 -12.86
CA ASP A 102 -8.38 26.13 -12.23
C ASP A 102 -9.17 26.65 -11.02
N ARG A 103 -10.49 26.71 -11.14
CA ARG A 103 -11.38 27.16 -10.06
C ARG A 103 -11.46 26.12 -8.93
N PHE A 104 -11.42 24.85 -9.27
CA PHE A 104 -11.35 23.78 -8.28
C PHE A 104 -10.07 23.88 -7.46
N LEU A 105 -8.90 23.99 -8.09
CA LEU A 105 -7.62 24.14 -7.37
C LEU A 105 -7.59 25.41 -6.52
N ALA A 106 -8.09 26.54 -7.04
CA ALA A 106 -8.22 27.76 -6.26
C ALA A 106 -9.20 27.64 -5.08
N HIS A 107 -10.26 26.80 -5.20
CA HIS A 107 -11.16 26.49 -4.10
C HIS A 107 -10.46 25.63 -3.05
N VAL A 108 -9.79 24.56 -3.46
CA VAL A 108 -9.02 23.68 -2.57
C VAL A 108 -7.95 24.44 -1.80
N ALA A 109 -7.23 25.34 -2.47
CA ALA A 109 -6.16 26.16 -1.87
C ALA A 109 -6.62 26.94 -0.62
N ARG A 110 -7.90 27.31 -0.53
CA ARG A 110 -8.44 28.05 0.63
C ARG A 110 -8.49 27.25 1.91
N PHE A 111 -8.46 25.92 1.82
CA PHE A 111 -8.48 25.02 2.98
C PHE A 111 -7.08 24.70 3.51
N TYR A 112 -6.04 25.07 2.77
CA TYR A 112 -4.66 24.74 3.12
C TYR A 112 -3.81 26.01 3.24
N PRO A 113 -3.56 26.51 4.46
CA PRO A 113 -2.71 27.71 4.67
C PRO A 113 -1.30 27.58 4.08
N GLY A 114 -0.79 26.36 3.98
CA GLY A 114 0.52 26.04 3.37
C GLY A 114 0.47 25.81 1.85
N TRP A 115 -0.60 26.24 1.15
CA TRP A 115 -0.68 26.06 -0.30
C TRP A 115 0.44 26.84 -1.02
N ASP A 116 1.26 26.10 -1.77
CA ASP A 116 2.36 26.62 -2.57
C ASP A 116 1.89 26.74 -4.04
N SER A 117 1.55 27.95 -4.46
CA SER A 117 1.01 28.21 -5.79
C SER A 117 2.03 27.97 -6.90
N ASP A 118 3.32 28.25 -6.64
CA ASP A 118 4.38 28.06 -7.64
C ASP A 118 4.63 26.56 -7.83
N TYR A 119 4.69 25.80 -6.74
CA TYR A 119 4.79 24.35 -6.79
C TYR A 119 3.55 23.71 -7.45
N ALA A 120 2.35 24.19 -7.14
CA ALA A 120 1.14 23.73 -7.82
C ALA A 120 1.23 23.93 -9.35
N MET A 121 1.71 25.09 -9.80
CA MET A 121 1.86 25.38 -11.23
C MET A 121 2.99 24.57 -11.88
N GLU A 122 4.06 24.27 -11.16
CA GLU A 122 5.08 23.32 -11.61
C GLU A 122 4.48 21.95 -11.88
N ILE A 123 3.71 21.38 -10.91
CA ILE A 123 3.04 20.09 -11.06
C ILE A 123 2.05 20.13 -12.23
N VAL A 124 1.25 21.22 -12.36
CA VAL A 124 0.32 21.42 -13.48
C VAL A 124 1.04 21.31 -14.82
N LYS A 125 2.19 21.96 -14.95
CA LYS A 125 3.01 21.95 -16.19
C LYS A 125 3.57 20.56 -16.45
N ARG A 126 4.19 19.92 -15.46
CA ARG A 126 4.79 18.58 -15.58
C ARG A 126 3.77 17.51 -15.96
N LEU A 127 2.60 17.52 -15.34
CA LEU A 127 1.54 16.57 -15.62
C LEU A 127 0.66 16.95 -16.83
N GLY A 128 0.83 18.13 -17.42
CA GLY A 128 0.01 18.57 -18.55
C GLY A 128 -1.47 18.73 -18.20
N VAL A 129 -1.78 19.35 -17.04
CA VAL A 129 -3.16 19.48 -16.55
C VAL A 129 -3.94 20.50 -17.39
N ARG A 130 -5.15 20.13 -17.82
CA ARG A 130 -6.08 21.00 -18.57
C ARG A 130 -6.89 21.86 -17.60
N LEU A 131 -6.35 23.03 -17.25
CA LEU A 131 -6.95 23.97 -16.28
C LEU A 131 -8.27 24.61 -16.77
N ASP A 132 -8.43 24.72 -18.08
CA ASP A 132 -9.54 25.41 -18.76
C ASP A 132 -10.83 24.56 -18.84
N ARG A 133 -10.79 23.29 -18.46
CA ARG A 133 -11.92 22.35 -18.62
C ARG A 133 -12.67 22.11 -17.32
N PRO A 134 -14.02 21.94 -17.38
CA PRO A 134 -14.79 21.42 -16.26
C PRO A 134 -14.35 20.01 -15.88
N LEU A 135 -14.27 19.71 -14.58
CA LEU A 135 -13.82 18.40 -14.07
C LEU A 135 -14.61 17.24 -14.65
N GLY A 136 -15.93 17.42 -14.84
CA GLY A 136 -16.80 16.38 -15.38
C GLY A 136 -16.59 16.06 -16.86
N THR A 137 -15.81 16.87 -17.59
CA THR A 137 -15.45 16.64 -19.02
C THR A 137 -14.06 16.07 -19.18
N LEU A 138 -13.32 15.94 -18.10
CA LEU A 138 -11.98 15.35 -18.10
C LEU A 138 -12.06 13.83 -18.20
N SER A 139 -11.10 13.22 -18.92
CA SER A 139 -10.89 11.77 -18.83
C SER A 139 -10.45 11.39 -17.40
N LYS A 140 -10.57 10.10 -17.05
CA LYS A 140 -10.12 9.57 -15.75
C LYS A 140 -8.67 10.00 -15.45
N GLY A 141 -7.76 9.83 -16.42
CA GLY A 141 -6.35 10.22 -16.24
C GLY A 141 -6.16 11.74 -16.11
N GLN A 142 -6.93 12.57 -16.83
CA GLN A 142 -6.87 14.02 -16.67
C GLN A 142 -7.41 14.47 -15.30
N ALA A 143 -8.48 13.86 -14.81
CA ALA A 143 -9.00 14.13 -13.46
C ALA A 143 -7.99 13.70 -12.39
N ARG A 144 -7.32 12.56 -12.57
CA ARG A 144 -6.25 12.08 -11.69
C ARG A 144 -5.10 13.10 -11.57
N ARG A 145 -4.68 13.69 -12.68
CA ARG A 145 -3.63 14.74 -12.68
C ARG A 145 -4.03 15.95 -11.82
N VAL A 146 -5.30 16.39 -11.89
CA VAL A 146 -5.83 17.46 -11.03
C VAL A 146 -5.80 17.08 -9.55
N GLN A 147 -6.18 15.83 -9.23
CA GLN A 147 -6.13 15.30 -7.87
C GLN A 147 -4.69 15.28 -7.31
N ILE A 148 -3.71 14.89 -8.13
CA ILE A 148 -2.29 14.89 -7.74
C ILE A 148 -1.82 16.33 -7.41
N VAL A 149 -2.18 17.34 -8.23
CA VAL A 149 -1.88 18.74 -7.92
C VAL A 149 -2.48 19.12 -6.57
N ALA A 150 -3.78 18.82 -6.35
CA ALA A 150 -4.47 19.16 -5.11
C ALA A 150 -3.85 18.49 -3.88
N ALA A 151 -3.38 17.24 -4.04
CA ALA A 151 -2.79 16.48 -2.95
C ALA A 151 -1.37 16.94 -2.57
N LEU A 152 -0.57 17.41 -3.52
CA LEU A 152 0.84 17.76 -3.29
C LEU A 152 1.08 19.26 -3.03
N ALA A 153 0.23 20.14 -3.57
CA ALA A 153 0.50 21.58 -3.61
C ALA A 153 0.62 22.26 -2.24
N HIS A 154 0.07 21.67 -1.18
CA HIS A 154 0.18 22.21 0.18
C HIS A 154 1.31 21.56 1.00
N ARG A 155 2.22 20.81 0.34
CA ARG A 155 3.39 20.15 0.92
C ARG A 155 3.05 19.33 2.17
N PRO A 156 2.16 18.33 2.06
CA PRO A 156 1.67 17.55 3.20
C PRO A 156 2.78 16.72 3.84
N ARG A 157 2.63 16.45 5.15
CA ARG A 157 3.50 15.52 5.90
C ARG A 157 3.12 14.06 5.72
N LEU A 158 1.88 13.79 5.30
CA LEU A 158 1.38 12.44 5.00
C LEU A 158 0.62 12.47 3.69
N LEU A 159 0.96 11.53 2.82
CA LEU A 159 0.27 11.27 1.56
C LEU A 159 -0.53 9.97 1.67
N LEU A 160 -1.81 10.02 1.38
CA LEU A 160 -2.70 8.87 1.27
C LEU A 160 -3.13 8.74 -0.19
N LEU A 161 -2.57 7.76 -0.90
CA LEU A 161 -2.67 7.65 -2.35
C LEU A 161 -3.38 6.36 -2.74
N ASP A 162 -4.65 6.49 -3.15
CA ASP A 162 -5.49 5.37 -3.53
C ASP A 162 -5.47 5.21 -5.05
N GLU A 163 -4.80 4.15 -5.53
CA GLU A 163 -4.60 3.85 -6.95
C GLU A 163 -4.05 5.07 -7.73
N LEU A 164 -2.95 5.67 -7.24
CA LEU A 164 -2.36 6.92 -7.76
C LEU A 164 -2.19 6.92 -9.28
N THR A 165 -1.75 5.81 -9.86
CA THR A 165 -1.36 5.68 -11.27
C THR A 165 -2.50 5.23 -12.17
N ASP A 166 -3.66 4.86 -11.60
CA ASP A 166 -4.79 4.34 -12.35
C ASP A 166 -5.36 5.37 -13.33
N GLY A 167 -5.48 4.93 -14.59
CA GLY A 167 -5.98 5.75 -15.71
C GLY A 167 -4.95 6.72 -16.30
N LEU A 168 -3.71 6.74 -15.81
CA LEU A 168 -2.61 7.51 -16.40
C LEU A 168 -1.95 6.71 -17.54
N ASP A 169 -1.58 7.43 -18.61
CA ASP A 169 -0.70 6.86 -19.63
C ASP A 169 0.73 6.67 -19.07
N PRO A 170 1.57 5.80 -19.70
CA PRO A 170 2.87 5.44 -19.14
C PRO A 170 3.80 6.62 -18.88
N LEU A 171 3.79 7.65 -19.73
CA LEU A 171 4.65 8.82 -19.56
C LEU A 171 4.22 9.67 -18.36
N VAL A 172 2.92 9.93 -18.24
CA VAL A 172 2.36 10.71 -17.12
C VAL A 172 2.46 9.94 -15.81
N ARG A 173 2.34 8.62 -15.85
CA ARG A 173 2.57 7.75 -14.69
C ARG A 173 3.99 7.91 -14.16
N TYR A 174 4.99 7.83 -15.05
CA TYR A 174 6.39 8.06 -14.69
C TYR A 174 6.59 9.45 -14.06
N GLU A 175 6.00 10.50 -14.65
CA GLU A 175 6.05 11.84 -14.11
C GLU A 175 5.38 11.97 -12.74
N ALA A 176 4.24 11.33 -12.53
CA ALA A 176 3.54 11.34 -11.24
C ALA A 176 4.37 10.65 -10.14
N LEU A 177 4.99 9.51 -10.43
CA LEU A 177 5.87 8.82 -9.49
C LEU A 177 7.17 9.59 -9.24
N SER A 178 7.74 10.25 -10.26
CA SER A 178 8.91 11.12 -10.12
C SER A 178 8.61 12.33 -9.24
N LEU A 179 7.43 12.95 -9.41
CA LEU A 179 6.96 14.04 -8.54
C LEU A 179 6.77 13.56 -7.10
N LEU A 180 6.19 12.38 -6.91
CA LEU A 180 6.03 11.78 -5.57
C LEU A 180 7.40 11.55 -4.93
N ALA A 181 8.34 10.92 -5.63
CA ALA A 181 9.69 10.65 -5.12
C ALA A 181 10.42 11.94 -4.73
N ALA A 182 10.37 12.99 -5.58
CA ALA A 182 10.94 14.29 -5.28
C ALA A 182 10.31 14.93 -4.04
N HIS A 183 8.97 14.91 -3.96
CA HIS A 183 8.25 15.43 -2.79
C HIS A 183 8.67 14.73 -1.49
N LEU A 184 8.76 13.40 -1.51
CA LEU A 184 9.18 12.60 -0.33
C LEU A 184 10.63 12.91 0.07
N ALA A 185 11.52 13.02 -0.90
CA ALA A 185 12.92 13.35 -0.66
C ALA A 185 13.09 14.78 -0.07
N ASP A 186 12.35 15.75 -0.59
CA ASP A 186 12.45 17.15 -0.17
C ASP A 186 11.85 17.42 1.21
N THR A 187 10.75 16.72 1.54
CA THR A 187 9.95 17.02 2.74
C THR A 187 10.15 16.00 3.88
N GLY A 188 10.69 14.82 3.60
CA GLY A 188 10.69 13.70 4.54
C GLY A 188 9.27 13.21 4.88
N ALA A 189 8.29 13.48 4.02
CA ALA A 189 6.90 13.08 4.24
C ALA A 189 6.75 11.56 4.23
N THR A 190 5.71 11.08 4.88
CA THR A 190 5.28 9.68 4.84
C THR A 190 4.27 9.48 3.72
N ALA A 191 4.29 8.34 3.04
CA ALA A 191 3.27 7.98 2.07
C ALA A 191 2.67 6.61 2.35
N ILE A 192 1.35 6.48 2.21
CA ILE A 192 0.65 5.20 2.10
C ILE A 192 0.11 5.09 0.67
N LEU A 193 0.64 4.11 -0.06
CA LEU A 193 0.25 3.79 -1.43
C LEU A 193 -0.65 2.57 -1.42
N SER A 194 -1.90 2.73 -1.80
CA SER A 194 -2.82 1.63 -2.07
C SER A 194 -2.79 1.35 -3.57
N THR A 195 -2.35 0.17 -3.97
CA THR A 195 -2.37 -0.21 -5.39
C THR A 195 -2.46 -1.73 -5.56
N HIS A 196 -3.00 -2.15 -6.69
CA HIS A 196 -2.96 -3.52 -7.18
C HIS A 196 -1.80 -3.74 -8.18
N LEU A 197 -1.16 -2.65 -8.66
CA LEU A 197 -0.03 -2.67 -9.60
C LEU A 197 1.30 -2.43 -8.86
N VAL A 198 1.71 -3.41 -8.09
CA VAL A 198 2.90 -3.33 -7.22
C VAL A 198 4.18 -3.00 -7.99
N SER A 199 4.32 -3.53 -9.23
CA SER A 199 5.50 -3.31 -10.08
C SER A 199 5.74 -1.85 -10.49
N GLU A 200 4.75 -0.99 -10.34
CA GLU A 200 4.90 0.43 -10.69
C GLU A 200 5.55 1.24 -9.57
N VAL A 201 5.47 0.75 -8.34
CA VAL A 201 5.89 1.48 -7.13
C VAL A 201 6.97 0.76 -6.32
N ASP A 202 7.40 -0.43 -6.72
CA ASP A 202 8.30 -1.31 -5.97
C ASP A 202 9.63 -0.64 -5.58
N THR A 203 10.17 0.22 -6.43
CA THR A 203 11.41 0.97 -6.17
C THR A 203 11.28 2.08 -5.12
N LEU A 204 10.04 2.48 -4.78
CA LEU A 204 9.76 3.52 -3.80
C LEU A 204 9.44 2.95 -2.41
N ILE A 205 9.06 1.67 -2.35
CA ILE A 205 8.50 1.05 -1.15
C ILE A 205 9.61 0.64 -0.17
N ASP A 206 9.42 0.96 1.10
CA ASP A 206 10.26 0.46 2.19
C ASP A 206 9.50 -0.39 3.23
N HIS A 207 8.17 -0.29 3.26
CA HIS A 207 7.30 -1.10 4.13
C HIS A 207 6.11 -1.66 3.36
N VAL A 208 5.66 -2.84 3.76
CA VAL A 208 4.51 -3.53 3.14
C VAL A 208 3.51 -3.96 4.19
N GLY A 209 2.25 -3.65 3.97
CA GLY A 209 1.11 -4.24 4.66
C GLY A 209 0.17 -4.91 3.66
N VAL A 210 -0.27 -6.10 3.97
CA VAL A 210 -1.20 -6.87 3.13
C VAL A 210 -2.56 -6.95 3.83
N LEU A 211 -3.57 -6.38 3.19
CA LEU A 211 -4.95 -6.39 3.66
C LEU A 211 -5.76 -7.42 2.87
N ARG A 212 -6.47 -8.31 3.57
CA ARG A 212 -7.34 -9.33 2.98
C ARG A 212 -8.65 -9.43 3.76
N ALA A 213 -9.77 -9.26 3.08
CA ALA A 213 -11.11 -9.32 3.67
C ALA A 213 -11.25 -8.48 4.97
N GLY A 214 -10.77 -7.24 4.93
CA GLY A 214 -10.83 -6.30 6.05
C GLY A 214 -9.82 -6.56 7.18
N ARG A 215 -8.95 -7.55 7.07
CA ARG A 215 -7.94 -7.89 8.08
C ARG A 215 -6.52 -7.65 7.58
N LEU A 216 -5.65 -7.15 8.44
CA LEU A 216 -4.22 -7.04 8.14
C LEU A 216 -3.55 -8.41 8.33
N VAL A 217 -3.09 -8.99 7.22
CA VAL A 217 -2.46 -10.32 7.18
C VAL A 217 -1.01 -10.23 7.65
N THR A 218 -0.29 -9.22 7.21
CA THR A 218 1.09 -8.93 7.61
C THR A 218 1.40 -7.46 7.45
N GLN A 219 2.35 -6.96 8.25
CA GLN A 219 3.02 -5.68 8.04
C GLN A 219 4.47 -5.79 8.48
N GLN A 220 5.39 -5.37 7.60
CA GLN A 220 6.81 -5.42 7.92
C GLN A 220 7.65 -4.57 6.96
N PRO A 221 8.90 -4.25 7.30
CA PRO A 221 9.85 -3.67 6.36
C PRO A 221 10.02 -4.55 5.13
N LEU A 222 10.10 -3.94 3.94
CA LEU A 222 10.26 -4.67 2.67
C LEU A 222 11.48 -5.59 2.70
N GLY A 223 12.62 -5.10 3.22
CA GLY A 223 13.84 -5.92 3.33
C GLY A 223 13.64 -7.18 4.17
N ALA A 224 12.88 -7.10 5.28
CA ALA A 224 12.56 -8.25 6.12
C ALA A 224 11.64 -9.25 5.39
N LEU A 225 10.64 -8.76 4.64
CA LEU A 225 9.79 -9.61 3.81
C LEU A 225 10.61 -10.33 2.74
N MET A 226 11.43 -9.56 2.00
CA MET A 226 12.25 -10.07 0.90
C MET A 226 13.33 -11.05 1.36
N SER A 227 13.85 -10.92 2.58
CA SER A 227 14.85 -11.85 3.13
C SER A 227 14.25 -13.19 3.56
N ARG A 228 12.99 -13.19 4.01
CA ARG A 228 12.33 -14.37 4.56
C ARG A 228 11.59 -15.21 3.53
N VAL A 229 11.23 -14.65 2.37
CA VAL A 229 10.49 -15.37 1.33
C VAL A 229 11.43 -15.77 0.20
N ARG A 230 11.52 -17.08 -0.06
CA ARG A 230 12.38 -17.65 -1.10
C ARG A 230 11.61 -18.62 -1.97
N ARG A 231 12.07 -18.76 -3.20
CA ARG A 231 11.63 -19.82 -4.11
C ARG A 231 12.65 -20.95 -4.09
N TYR A 232 12.15 -22.16 -3.83
CA TYR A 232 12.93 -23.38 -3.77
C TYR A 232 12.60 -24.25 -4.97
N HIS A 233 13.63 -24.65 -5.72
CA HIS A 233 13.55 -25.67 -6.72
C HIS A 233 14.06 -26.97 -6.09
N ILE A 234 13.20 -27.98 -6.00
CA ILE A 234 13.43 -29.20 -5.23
C ILE A 234 13.39 -30.39 -6.18
N ASP A 235 14.30 -31.34 -6.01
CA ASP A 235 14.22 -32.67 -6.59
C ASP A 235 13.65 -33.60 -5.53
N ALA A 236 12.47 -34.13 -5.80
CA ALA A 236 11.72 -34.96 -4.85
C ALA A 236 11.35 -36.30 -5.44
N PRO A 237 11.24 -37.40 -4.65
CA PRO A 237 10.71 -38.68 -5.10
C PRO A 237 9.30 -38.56 -5.65
N ASP A 238 8.90 -39.50 -6.50
CA ASP A 238 7.52 -39.60 -6.97
C ASP A 238 6.54 -39.73 -5.81
N GLY A 239 5.49 -38.90 -5.81
CA GLY A 239 4.51 -38.86 -4.73
C GLY A 239 4.97 -38.15 -3.46
N TRP A 240 6.07 -37.42 -3.52
CA TRP A 240 6.56 -36.66 -2.38
C TRP A 240 5.54 -35.62 -1.90
N GLU A 241 5.28 -35.61 -0.60
CA GLU A 241 4.49 -34.57 0.06
C GLU A 241 5.28 -33.94 1.20
N PRO A 242 5.22 -32.62 1.35
CA PRO A 242 5.88 -31.94 2.45
C PRO A 242 5.21 -32.30 3.78
N THR A 243 6.03 -32.53 4.80
CA THR A 243 5.58 -32.81 6.18
C THR A 243 5.70 -31.55 7.04
N HIS A 244 5.07 -31.54 8.22
CA HIS A 244 5.27 -30.49 9.21
C HIS A 244 6.74 -30.51 9.72
N PRO A 245 7.44 -29.37 9.89
CA PRO A 245 6.93 -27.98 9.83
C PRO A 245 6.94 -27.36 8.43
N LEU A 246 7.46 -28.02 7.40
CA LEU A 246 7.58 -27.46 6.05
C LEU A 246 6.22 -27.01 5.48
N THR A 247 5.16 -27.81 5.67
CA THR A 247 3.81 -27.45 5.21
C THR A 247 3.32 -26.11 5.76
N ALA A 248 3.68 -25.78 6.99
CA ALA A 248 3.31 -24.51 7.62
C ALA A 248 4.09 -23.32 7.02
N ALA A 249 5.31 -23.54 6.53
CA ALA A 249 6.16 -22.51 5.93
C ALA A 249 5.82 -22.26 4.45
N ILE A 250 5.20 -23.21 3.75
CA ILE A 250 4.88 -23.09 2.32
C ILE A 250 3.75 -22.09 2.13
N LEU A 251 4.05 -21.05 1.36
CA LEU A 251 3.09 -20.03 0.92
C LEU A 251 2.41 -20.42 -0.39
N ARG A 252 3.16 -21.08 -1.28
CA ARG A 252 2.68 -21.59 -2.58
C ARG A 252 3.47 -22.79 -3.02
N ARG A 253 2.77 -23.77 -3.59
CA ARG A 253 3.35 -24.91 -4.28
C ARG A 253 2.86 -24.93 -5.72
N ASP A 254 3.76 -24.95 -6.68
CA ASP A 254 3.40 -25.12 -8.08
C ASP A 254 3.22 -26.63 -8.40
N PRO A 255 2.45 -26.98 -9.44
CA PRO A 255 2.30 -28.37 -9.87
C PRO A 255 3.66 -29.02 -10.15
N SER A 256 3.87 -30.23 -9.67
CA SER A 256 5.11 -30.99 -9.91
C SER A 256 5.20 -31.44 -11.37
N ILE A 257 6.42 -31.39 -11.94
CA ILE A 257 6.73 -31.94 -13.27
C ILE A 257 7.77 -33.03 -13.07
N GLY A 258 7.33 -34.29 -13.06
CA GLY A 258 8.18 -35.42 -12.67
C GLY A 258 8.69 -35.20 -11.22
N ARG A 259 10.02 -35.32 -11.04
CA ARG A 259 10.67 -35.11 -9.74
C ARG A 259 10.88 -33.64 -9.38
N ALA A 260 10.66 -32.70 -10.32
CA ALA A 260 10.87 -31.29 -10.08
C ALA A 260 9.65 -30.66 -9.36
N VAL A 261 9.88 -30.12 -8.19
CA VAL A 261 8.88 -29.40 -7.38
C VAL A 261 9.35 -27.96 -7.17
N ARG A 262 8.44 -27.00 -7.33
CA ARG A 262 8.69 -25.60 -6.99
C ARG A 262 7.84 -25.18 -5.81
N LEU A 263 8.49 -24.58 -4.82
CA LEU A 263 7.82 -24.02 -3.65
C LEU A 263 8.21 -22.55 -3.48
N VAL A 264 7.28 -21.75 -2.95
CA VAL A 264 7.59 -20.49 -2.31
C VAL A 264 7.31 -20.67 -0.83
N ALA A 265 8.31 -20.45 -0.01
CA ALA A 265 8.21 -20.63 1.43
C ALA A 265 8.77 -19.42 2.18
N ALA A 266 8.25 -19.21 3.39
CA ALA A 266 8.71 -18.17 4.30
C ALA A 266 9.39 -18.81 5.52
N GLY A 267 10.61 -18.34 5.81
CA GLY A 267 11.41 -18.83 6.93
C GLY A 267 12.90 -18.51 6.76
N VAL A 268 13.70 -19.11 7.62
CA VAL A 268 15.16 -19.09 7.50
C VAL A 268 15.55 -20.11 6.43
N GLU A 269 16.38 -19.70 5.46
CA GLU A 269 16.72 -20.52 4.29
C GLU A 269 17.32 -21.88 4.68
N ASP A 270 18.26 -21.90 5.63
CA ASP A 270 18.91 -23.12 6.09
C ASP A 270 17.94 -24.06 6.79
N GLU A 271 16.99 -23.53 7.57
CA GLU A 271 15.97 -24.34 8.26
C GLU A 271 15.00 -24.99 7.26
N ILE A 272 14.59 -24.23 6.24
CA ILE A 272 13.74 -24.76 5.17
C ILE A 272 14.48 -25.84 4.39
N ALA A 273 15.75 -25.60 4.02
CA ALA A 273 16.57 -26.57 3.30
C ALA A 273 16.77 -27.86 4.11
N ALA A 274 17.05 -27.76 5.41
CA ALA A 274 17.18 -28.89 6.32
C ALA A 274 15.85 -29.71 6.43
N THR A 275 14.73 -29.00 6.49
CA THR A 275 13.42 -29.64 6.57
C THR A 275 13.04 -30.36 5.26
N VAL A 276 13.40 -29.78 4.11
CA VAL A 276 13.24 -30.43 2.80
C VAL A 276 14.09 -31.70 2.75
N ALA A 277 15.36 -31.64 3.17
CA ALA A 277 16.24 -32.82 3.22
C ALA A 277 15.69 -33.93 4.15
N ALA A 278 15.20 -33.57 5.32
CA ALA A 278 14.59 -34.50 6.26
C ALA A 278 13.34 -35.20 5.70
N SER A 279 12.63 -34.56 4.74
CA SER A 279 11.47 -35.14 4.04
C SER A 279 11.83 -36.04 2.85
N GLY A 280 13.12 -36.32 2.63
CA GLY A 280 13.60 -37.19 1.54
C GLY A 280 13.73 -36.52 0.18
N ALA A 281 13.70 -35.17 0.14
CA ALA A 281 13.89 -34.37 -1.06
C ALA A 281 15.21 -33.58 -1.00
N THR A 282 15.64 -33.02 -2.11
CA THR A 282 16.89 -32.26 -2.20
C THR A 282 16.63 -30.88 -2.82
N VAL A 283 17.08 -29.83 -2.16
CA VAL A 283 17.06 -28.47 -2.73
C VAL A 283 18.13 -28.38 -3.82
N ARG A 284 17.72 -28.01 -5.02
CA ARG A 284 18.60 -27.81 -6.19
C ARG A 284 19.05 -26.37 -6.30
N GLU A 285 18.11 -25.45 -6.07
CA GLU A 285 18.35 -24.03 -6.22
C GLU A 285 17.41 -23.25 -5.29
N VAL A 286 17.94 -22.15 -4.75
CA VAL A 286 17.15 -21.16 -4.00
C VAL A 286 17.29 -19.82 -4.70
N SER A 287 16.18 -19.15 -4.95
CA SER A 287 16.15 -17.85 -5.61
C SER A 287 15.27 -16.85 -4.88
N ALA A 288 15.59 -15.56 -5.06
CA ALA A 288 14.78 -14.47 -4.56
C ALA A 288 13.42 -14.44 -5.27
N VAL A 289 12.41 -13.96 -4.57
CA VAL A 289 11.07 -13.74 -5.13
C VAL A 289 10.84 -12.23 -5.21
N SER A 290 10.31 -11.71 -6.31
CA SER A 290 10.01 -10.28 -6.45
C SER A 290 8.83 -9.88 -5.57
N LEU A 291 8.75 -8.59 -5.19
CA LEU A 291 7.59 -8.07 -4.46
C LEU A 291 6.29 -8.28 -5.25
N THR A 292 6.36 -8.15 -6.57
CA THR A 292 5.25 -8.40 -7.50
C THR A 292 4.73 -9.83 -7.45
N ASP A 293 5.62 -10.81 -7.20
CA ASP A 293 5.23 -12.22 -7.03
C ASP A 293 4.77 -12.54 -5.60
N ILE A 294 5.42 -11.92 -4.59
CA ILE A 294 5.11 -12.19 -3.17
C ILE A 294 3.70 -11.72 -2.81
N VAL A 295 3.31 -10.52 -3.21
CA VAL A 295 2.01 -9.93 -2.82
C VAL A 295 0.82 -10.82 -3.25
N PRO A 296 0.70 -11.28 -4.51
CA PRO A 296 -0.36 -12.22 -4.89
C PRO A 296 -0.34 -13.52 -4.10
N ILE A 297 0.86 -14.04 -3.80
CA ILE A 297 1.01 -15.27 -3.00
C ILE A 297 0.46 -15.04 -1.59
N LEU A 298 0.79 -13.94 -0.93
CA LEU A 298 0.29 -13.63 0.41
C LEU A 298 -1.22 -13.40 0.44
N LEU A 299 -1.79 -12.87 -0.64
CA LEU A 299 -3.23 -12.67 -0.77
C LEU A 299 -4.01 -13.98 -0.93
N GLN A 300 -3.39 -15.02 -1.49
CA GLN A 300 -4.00 -16.32 -1.75
C GLN A 300 -3.67 -17.37 -0.67
N SER A 301 -2.53 -17.23 0.00
CA SER A 301 -2.04 -18.22 0.96
C SER A 301 -2.90 -18.29 2.23
N GLU A 302 -3.26 -19.50 2.64
CA GLU A 302 -3.86 -19.76 3.95
C GLU A 302 -2.82 -19.68 5.08
N ASN A 303 -1.54 -19.90 4.77
CA ASN A 303 -0.41 -19.91 5.70
C ASN A 303 0.18 -18.50 5.95
N SER A 304 -0.54 -17.45 5.61
CA SER A 304 -0.06 -16.05 5.82
C SER A 304 0.19 -15.69 7.30
N HIS A 305 -0.29 -16.50 8.25
CA HIS A 305 0.02 -16.39 9.68
C HIS A 305 1.52 -16.60 10.04
N VAL A 306 2.32 -17.12 9.12
CA VAL A 306 3.79 -17.25 9.29
C VAL A 306 4.48 -15.89 9.53
N PHE A 307 3.80 -14.80 9.23
CA PHE A 307 4.28 -13.44 9.43
C PHE A 307 3.65 -12.71 10.63
N ALA A 308 2.74 -13.36 11.36
CA ALA A 308 2.08 -12.80 12.54
C ALA A 308 2.99 -12.74 13.76
#